data_5aadf4432831b9d281df5e615559c614
#
_entry.id   5aadf4432831b9d281df5e615559c614
#
_cell.length_a   1.000
_cell.length_b   1.000
_cell.length_c   1.000
_cell.angle_alpha   90.00
_cell.angle_beta   90.00
_cell.angle_gamma   90.00
#
_symmetry.space_group_name_H-M   'P 1'
#
loop_
_entity.id
_entity.type
_entity.pdbx_description
1 polymer ?
#
loop_
_entity_poly.entity_id
_entity_poly.type
_entity_poly.pdbx_seq_one_letter_code
_entity_poly.pdbx_strand_id
1 'polypeptide(L)'
;MELATVRDRLAVDGLVTEYAVAVDDGDWEAYRRLFTPDGRADYRSAGGIEGDAGAVAAWLAESLAAFPLRQHLFVNRRVRFGTWEQDTGDTAQVQADYVNPMVPGGDDGVPAAPEFVCGGRCSFAMLRTDEGWRLSEVVVREKWRRSAERRATDVIN
;
A
#
# COMPACT_ATOMS: atom_id res chain seq x y z
N MET A 1 9.34 18.84 21.62
CA MET A 1 9.63 17.78 20.63
C MET A 1 10.97 18.11 19.98
N GLU A 2 11.92 17.22 20.05
CA GLU A 2 13.23 17.43 19.48
C GLU A 2 13.19 17.42 17.94
N LEU A 3 14.11 18.14 17.32
CA LEU A 3 14.20 18.21 15.85
C LEU A 3 14.39 16.83 15.19
N ALA A 4 15.17 15.95 15.82
CA ALA A 4 15.36 14.57 15.36
C ALA A 4 14.02 13.82 15.27
N THR A 5 13.17 13.95 16.30
CA THR A 5 11.83 13.32 16.33
C THR A 5 10.92 13.87 15.21
N VAL A 6 11.03 15.16 14.88
CA VAL A 6 10.25 15.74 13.77
C VAL A 6 10.71 15.18 12.44
N ARG A 7 12.02 15.08 12.22
CA ARG A 7 12.59 14.49 11.00
C ARG A 7 12.19 13.04 10.82
N ASP A 8 12.25 12.25 11.90
CA ASP A 8 11.83 10.85 11.86
C ASP A 8 10.35 10.72 11.55
N ARG A 9 9.52 11.56 12.14
CA ARG A 9 8.08 11.56 11.87
C ARG A 9 7.78 11.87 10.41
N LEU A 10 8.46 12.86 9.83
CA LEU A 10 8.31 13.19 8.41
C LEU A 10 8.80 12.05 7.50
N ALA A 11 9.92 11.43 7.83
CA ALA A 11 10.47 10.31 7.08
C ALA A 11 9.55 9.07 7.11
N VAL A 12 9.04 8.74 8.28
CA VAL A 12 8.10 7.63 8.48
C VAL A 12 6.78 7.88 7.76
N ASP A 13 6.23 9.09 7.87
CA ASP A 13 5.01 9.47 7.15
C ASP A 13 5.23 9.45 5.63
N GLY A 14 6.36 9.99 5.18
CA GLY A 14 6.77 9.99 3.78
C GLY A 14 6.87 8.59 3.17
N LEU A 15 7.31 7.60 3.95
CA LEU A 15 7.43 6.22 3.48
C LEU A 15 6.07 5.60 3.11
N VAL A 16 4.99 5.98 3.79
CA VAL A 16 3.62 5.57 3.43
C VAL A 16 3.22 6.18 2.08
N THR A 17 3.59 7.43 1.84
CA THR A 17 3.35 8.09 0.54
C THR A 17 4.13 7.42 -0.58
N GLU A 18 5.42 7.13 -0.38
CA GLU A 18 6.25 6.42 -1.37
C GLU A 18 5.70 5.03 -1.68
N TYR A 19 5.17 4.33 -0.68
CA TYR A 19 4.49 3.05 -0.88
C TYR A 19 3.27 3.20 -1.81
N ALA A 20 2.40 4.18 -1.55
CA ALA A 20 1.22 4.44 -2.38
C ALA A 20 1.62 4.76 -3.82
N VAL A 21 2.59 5.65 -4.01
CA VAL A 21 3.07 6.07 -5.34
C VAL A 21 3.68 4.90 -6.10
N ALA A 22 4.53 4.10 -5.45
CA ALA A 22 5.15 2.94 -6.10
C ALA A 22 4.11 1.93 -6.60
N VAL A 23 3.09 1.64 -5.80
CA VAL A 23 2.00 0.74 -6.20
C VAL A 23 1.15 1.35 -7.31
N ASP A 24 0.77 2.60 -7.18
CA ASP A 24 -0.08 3.28 -8.17
C ASP A 24 0.61 3.42 -9.53
N ASP A 25 1.89 3.72 -9.54
CA ASP A 25 2.69 3.88 -10.76
C ASP A 25 3.20 2.54 -11.32
N GLY A 26 3.03 1.45 -10.59
CA GLY A 26 3.56 0.14 -10.97
C GLY A 26 5.08 0.08 -10.96
N ASP A 27 5.73 0.91 -10.15
CA ASP A 27 7.18 0.90 -9.98
C ASP A 27 7.56 -0.15 -8.92
N TRP A 28 7.63 -1.39 -9.36
CA TRP A 28 7.89 -2.52 -8.48
C TRP A 28 9.32 -2.58 -7.96
N GLU A 29 10.24 -1.95 -8.64
CA GLU A 29 11.60 -1.81 -8.15
C GLU A 29 11.65 -0.79 -7.00
N ALA A 30 11.00 0.36 -7.14
CA ALA A 30 10.83 1.32 -6.06
C ALA A 30 10.10 0.68 -4.87
N TYR A 31 9.04 -0.09 -5.12
CA TYR A 31 8.31 -0.82 -4.09
C TYR A 31 9.25 -1.71 -3.25
N ARG A 32 10.09 -2.53 -3.90
CA ARG A 32 11.04 -3.41 -3.20
C ARG A 32 12.05 -2.64 -2.36
N ARG A 33 12.53 -1.52 -2.86
CA ARG A 33 13.50 -0.67 -2.14
C ARG A 33 12.96 -0.05 -0.86
N LEU A 34 11.64 0.03 -0.70
CA LEU A 34 11.03 0.54 0.52
C LEU A 34 11.17 -0.43 1.71
N PHE A 35 11.41 -1.71 1.43
CA PHE A 35 11.45 -2.76 2.45
C PHE A 35 12.88 -3.05 2.93
N THR A 36 12.95 -3.56 4.16
CA THR A 36 14.16 -4.24 4.65
C THR A 36 14.40 -5.52 3.83
N PRO A 37 15.63 -6.08 3.82
CA PRO A 37 15.91 -7.30 3.06
C PRO A 37 15.00 -8.48 3.39
N ASP A 38 14.54 -8.58 4.63
CA ASP A 38 13.60 -9.61 5.13
C ASP A 38 12.16 -9.11 5.25
N GLY A 39 11.87 -7.94 4.65
CA GLY A 39 10.55 -7.30 4.71
C GLY A 39 9.46 -8.16 4.07
N ARG A 40 8.28 -8.09 4.64
CA ARG A 40 7.12 -8.91 4.25
C ARG A 40 5.87 -8.05 4.06
N ALA A 41 4.95 -8.56 3.26
CA ALA A 41 3.63 -7.95 3.12
C ALA A 41 2.54 -9.02 3.12
N ASP A 42 1.38 -8.69 3.68
CA ASP A 42 0.22 -9.56 3.79
C ASP A 42 -1.01 -8.90 3.17
N TYR A 43 -1.43 -9.42 2.02
CA TYR A 43 -2.60 -8.98 1.28
C TYR A 43 -3.74 -10.02 1.29
N ARG A 44 -3.66 -11.03 2.14
CA ARG A 44 -4.65 -12.12 2.16
C ARG A 44 -6.07 -11.63 2.40
N SER A 45 -6.26 -10.61 3.21
CA SER A 45 -7.60 -10.05 3.44
C SER A 45 -8.23 -9.42 2.19
N ALA A 46 -7.41 -9.01 1.24
CA ALA A 46 -7.82 -8.46 -0.05
C ALA A 46 -7.85 -9.52 -1.18
N GLY A 47 -7.80 -10.80 -0.81
CA GLY A 47 -7.79 -11.90 -1.78
C GLY A 47 -6.41 -12.20 -2.38
N GLY A 48 -5.36 -11.70 -1.77
CA GLY A 48 -3.99 -11.83 -2.23
C GLY A 48 -3.18 -12.85 -1.46
N ILE A 49 -1.88 -12.62 -1.44
CA ILE A 49 -0.89 -13.48 -0.82
C ILE A 49 -0.21 -12.79 0.38
N GLU A 50 0.48 -13.59 1.15
CA GLU A 50 1.45 -13.15 2.16
C GLU A 50 2.81 -13.67 1.73
N GLY A 51 3.86 -12.85 1.83
CA GLY A 51 5.18 -13.25 1.45
C GLY A 51 6.21 -12.14 1.59
N ASP A 52 7.44 -12.40 1.13
CA ASP A 52 8.46 -11.38 1.05
C ASP A 52 8.11 -10.28 0.03
N ALA A 53 8.79 -9.14 0.13
CA ALA A 53 8.50 -7.99 -0.72
C ALA A 53 8.62 -8.28 -2.22
N GLY A 54 9.55 -9.15 -2.62
CA GLY A 54 9.72 -9.54 -4.02
C GLY A 54 8.56 -10.39 -4.55
N ALA A 55 8.13 -11.38 -3.77
CA ALA A 55 6.99 -12.23 -4.13
C ALA A 55 5.69 -11.42 -4.21
N VAL A 56 5.47 -10.53 -3.24
CA VAL A 56 4.28 -9.67 -3.22
C VAL A 56 4.31 -8.66 -4.36
N ALA A 57 5.46 -8.06 -4.67
CA ALA A 57 5.60 -7.17 -5.83
C ALA A 57 5.23 -7.87 -7.15
N ALA A 58 5.67 -9.11 -7.34
CA ALA A 58 5.32 -9.89 -8.53
C ALA A 58 3.81 -10.18 -8.60
N TRP A 59 3.22 -10.57 -7.47
CA TRP A 59 1.78 -10.79 -7.39
C TRP A 59 0.98 -9.51 -7.67
N LEU A 60 1.39 -8.37 -7.09
CA LEU A 60 0.74 -7.08 -7.35
C LEU A 60 0.83 -6.68 -8.82
N ALA A 61 1.99 -6.85 -9.44
CA ALA A 61 2.19 -6.53 -10.85
C ALA A 61 1.23 -7.32 -11.75
N GLU A 62 1.02 -8.59 -11.46
CA GLU A 62 0.10 -9.46 -12.19
C GLU A 62 -1.36 -9.10 -11.90
N SER A 63 -1.71 -8.98 -10.62
CA SER A 63 -3.09 -8.75 -10.18
C SER A 63 -3.62 -7.37 -10.58
N LEU A 64 -2.77 -6.36 -10.63
CA LEU A 64 -3.14 -4.98 -10.96
C LEU A 64 -2.99 -4.65 -12.44
N ALA A 65 -2.53 -5.58 -13.26
CA ALA A 65 -2.38 -5.37 -14.71
C ALA A 65 -3.71 -5.03 -15.39
N ALA A 66 -4.82 -5.55 -14.88
CA ALA A 66 -6.16 -5.25 -15.39
C ALA A 66 -6.64 -3.82 -15.05
N PHE A 67 -5.99 -3.15 -14.10
CA PHE A 67 -6.33 -1.81 -13.63
C PHE A 67 -5.12 -0.89 -13.75
N PRO A 68 -4.79 -0.40 -14.95
CA PRO A 68 -3.60 0.43 -15.17
C PRO A 68 -3.67 1.78 -14.47
N LEU A 69 -4.85 2.29 -14.17
CA LEU A 69 -5.06 3.49 -13.38
C LEU A 69 -5.65 3.12 -12.03
N ARG A 70 -4.91 3.42 -11.00
CA ARG A 70 -5.29 3.21 -9.61
C ARG A 70 -4.74 4.34 -8.76
N GLN A 71 -5.42 4.63 -7.69
CA GLN A 71 -5.06 5.75 -6.83
C GLN A 71 -5.32 5.40 -5.38
N HIS A 72 -4.28 5.02 -4.66
CA HIS A 72 -4.38 4.79 -3.23
C HIS A 72 -4.37 6.11 -2.47
N LEU A 73 -5.41 6.34 -1.71
CA LEU A 73 -5.49 7.44 -0.75
C LEU A 73 -5.29 6.87 0.65
N PHE A 74 -4.17 7.20 1.29
CA PHE A 74 -3.91 6.84 2.68
C PHE A 74 -4.20 8.04 3.57
N VAL A 75 -5.20 7.90 4.41
CA VAL A 75 -5.70 8.96 5.29
C VAL A 75 -5.70 8.48 6.75
N ASN A 76 -6.00 9.38 7.68
CA ASN A 76 -6.06 9.07 9.10
C ASN A 76 -4.78 8.39 9.62
N ARG A 77 -3.64 8.87 9.18
CA ARG A 77 -2.33 8.30 9.52
C ARG A 77 -1.99 8.52 10.98
N ARG A 78 -1.74 7.44 11.68
CA ARG A 78 -1.38 7.43 13.10
C ARG A 78 0.00 6.82 13.24
N VAL A 79 0.96 7.64 13.61
CA VAL A 79 2.36 7.26 13.78
C VAL A 79 2.65 7.00 15.26
N ARG A 80 3.25 5.87 15.55
CA ARG A 80 3.78 5.51 16.87
C ARG A 80 5.22 5.07 16.71
N PHE A 81 6.10 5.64 17.54
CA PHE A 81 7.47 5.15 17.68
C PHE A 81 7.51 4.13 18.80
N GLY A 82 8.16 3.01 18.53
CA GLY A 82 8.41 1.97 19.50
C GLY A 82 9.79 2.12 20.13
N THR A 83 9.91 1.50 21.29
CA THR A 83 11.19 1.24 21.92
C THR A 83 11.51 -0.23 21.73
N TRP A 84 12.60 -0.53 21.05
CA TRP A 84 13.17 -1.86 21.12
C TRP A 84 14.26 -1.80 22.20
N GLU A 85 14.09 -2.55 23.29
CA GLU A 85 15.08 -2.73 24.37
C GLU A 85 15.92 -1.48 24.70
N GLN A 86 15.28 -0.39 25.12
CA GLN A 86 15.90 0.88 25.54
C GLN A 86 16.36 1.82 24.41
N ASP A 87 16.24 1.45 23.14
CA ASP A 87 16.50 2.37 22.06
C ASP A 87 15.21 3.04 21.60
N THR A 88 15.07 4.29 21.98
CA THR A 88 13.92 5.09 21.60
C THR A 88 14.04 5.54 20.15
N GLY A 89 13.17 5.03 19.30
CA GLY A 89 13.02 5.57 17.98
C GLY A 89 13.61 4.74 16.83
N ASP A 90 13.99 3.49 17.06
CA ASP A 90 14.48 2.62 15.99
C ASP A 90 13.38 1.80 15.30
N THR A 91 12.20 1.80 15.88
CA THR A 91 11.00 1.20 15.30
C THR A 91 9.88 2.22 15.20
N ALA A 92 9.05 2.07 14.19
CA ALA A 92 7.83 2.85 14.03
C ALA A 92 6.71 1.97 13.53
N GLN A 93 5.50 2.34 13.88
CA GLN A 93 4.29 1.79 13.29
C GLN A 93 3.41 2.91 12.78
N VAL A 94 2.91 2.76 11.57
CA VAL A 94 1.89 3.63 11.02
C VAL A 94 0.64 2.80 10.74
N GLN A 95 -0.47 3.26 11.25
CA GLN A 95 -1.79 2.76 10.87
C GLN A 95 -2.48 3.82 10.04
N ALA A 96 -2.96 3.45 8.86
CA ALA A 96 -3.66 4.36 7.96
C ALA A 96 -4.89 3.69 7.36
N ASP A 97 -5.94 4.45 7.19
CA ASP A 97 -7.08 4.02 6.40
C ASP A 97 -6.79 4.27 4.92
N TYR A 98 -7.26 3.40 4.03
CA TYR A 98 -7.08 3.58 2.60
C TYR A 98 -8.39 3.48 1.83
N VAL A 99 -8.43 4.21 0.74
CA VAL A 99 -9.42 4.06 -0.33
C VAL A 99 -8.65 3.94 -1.64
N ASN A 100 -8.98 2.94 -2.43
CA ASN A 100 -8.30 2.66 -3.68
C ASN A 100 -9.30 2.51 -4.83
N PRO A 101 -9.63 3.60 -5.54
CA PRO A 101 -10.36 3.51 -6.80
C PRO A 101 -9.43 3.00 -7.91
N MET A 102 -9.94 2.07 -8.72
CA MET A 102 -9.20 1.48 -9.82
C MET A 102 -10.01 1.53 -11.12
N VAL A 103 -9.34 1.90 -12.18
CA VAL A 103 -9.92 2.04 -13.52
C VAL A 103 -9.38 0.93 -14.40
N PRO A 104 -10.24 0.12 -15.05
CA PRO A 104 -9.81 -0.90 -15.98
C PRO A 104 -9.16 -0.30 -17.21
N GLY A 105 -8.32 -1.08 -17.89
CA GLY A 105 -7.79 -0.72 -19.20
C GLY A 105 -8.92 -0.60 -20.22
N GLY A 106 -8.88 0.47 -21.01
CA GLY A 106 -9.84 0.73 -22.09
C GLY A 106 -9.13 1.25 -23.35
N ASP A 107 -9.75 1.04 -24.50
CA ASP A 107 -9.13 1.27 -25.79
C ASP A 107 -9.18 2.72 -26.31
N ASP A 108 -9.88 3.63 -25.63
CA ASP A 108 -10.32 4.87 -26.26
C ASP A 108 -9.63 6.15 -25.79
N GLY A 109 -8.67 6.07 -24.87
CA GLY A 109 -8.02 7.26 -24.31
C GLY A 109 -8.97 8.24 -23.60
N VAL A 110 -10.22 7.85 -23.41
CA VAL A 110 -11.23 8.62 -22.66
C VAL A 110 -11.08 8.27 -21.19
N PRO A 111 -10.98 9.26 -20.29
CA PRO A 111 -10.99 9.00 -18.87
C PRO A 111 -12.22 8.22 -18.45
N ALA A 112 -12.03 6.97 -18.04
CA ALA A 112 -13.11 6.14 -17.53
C ALA A 112 -13.30 6.38 -16.03
N ALA A 113 -14.52 6.15 -15.54
CA ALA A 113 -14.79 6.16 -14.12
C ALA A 113 -14.22 4.89 -13.46
N PRO A 114 -13.83 4.94 -12.18
CA PRO A 114 -13.44 3.75 -11.46
C PRO A 114 -14.56 2.72 -11.44
N GLU A 115 -14.22 1.48 -11.82
CA GLU A 115 -15.15 0.35 -11.78
C GLU A 115 -14.97 -0.52 -10.55
N PHE A 116 -13.79 -0.49 -9.97
CA PHE A 116 -13.48 -1.20 -8.73
C PHE A 116 -13.02 -0.19 -7.69
N VAL A 117 -13.63 -0.21 -6.52
CA VAL A 117 -13.20 0.59 -5.39
C VAL A 117 -13.14 -0.29 -4.16
N CYS A 118 -12.04 -0.27 -3.45
CA CYS A 118 -11.91 -0.94 -2.16
C CYS A 118 -11.37 0.00 -1.11
N GLY A 119 -11.56 -0.35 0.11
CA GLY A 119 -11.04 0.40 1.23
C GLY A 119 -10.87 -0.46 2.46
N GLY A 120 -10.08 0.04 3.38
CA GLY A 120 -9.75 -0.69 4.58
C GLY A 120 -8.71 0.04 5.40
N ARG A 121 -7.88 -0.75 6.07
CA ARG A 121 -6.81 -0.25 6.92
C ARG A 121 -5.52 -0.99 6.63
N CYS A 122 -4.44 -0.24 6.51
CA CYS A 122 -3.09 -0.77 6.42
C CYS A 122 -2.33 -0.49 7.72
N SER A 123 -1.54 -1.46 8.12
CA SER A 123 -0.54 -1.31 9.17
C SER A 123 0.85 -1.46 8.55
N PHE A 124 1.71 -0.49 8.82
CA PHE A 124 3.08 -0.44 8.35
C PHE A 124 4.01 -0.53 9.57
N ALA A 125 4.78 -1.59 9.67
CA ALA A 125 5.88 -1.66 10.63
C ALA A 125 7.17 -1.24 9.94
N MET A 126 7.96 -0.42 10.61
CA MET A 126 9.15 0.19 10.05
C MET A 126 10.33 0.07 10.99
N LEU A 127 11.51 -0.07 10.43
CA LEU A 127 12.78 -0.09 11.13
C LEU A 127 13.68 1.02 10.61
N ARG A 128 14.45 1.61 11.51
CA ARG A 128 15.57 2.48 11.16
C ARG A 128 16.72 1.60 10.66
N THR A 129 17.25 1.91 9.51
CA THR A 129 18.43 1.25 8.94
C THR A 129 19.52 2.27 8.67
N ASP A 130 20.71 1.81 8.30
CA ASP A 130 21.81 2.70 7.90
C ASP A 130 21.47 3.55 6.68
N GLU A 131 20.50 3.12 5.88
CA GLU A 131 20.01 3.84 4.70
C GLU A 131 18.71 4.62 4.96
N GLY A 132 18.32 4.78 6.22
CA GLY A 132 17.09 5.44 6.62
C GLY A 132 15.98 4.44 7.01
N TRP A 133 14.78 4.94 7.13
CA TRP A 133 13.61 4.12 7.48
C TRP A 133 13.22 3.19 6.35
N ARG A 134 12.88 1.94 6.69
CA ARG A 134 12.42 0.92 5.75
C ARG A 134 11.24 0.17 6.34
N LEU A 135 10.37 -0.32 5.45
CA LEU A 135 9.26 -1.20 5.82
C LEU A 135 9.78 -2.58 6.20
N SER A 136 9.43 -3.05 7.38
CA SER A 136 9.67 -4.44 7.78
C SER A 136 8.44 -5.31 7.55
N GLU A 137 7.26 -4.74 7.66
CA GLU A 137 6.00 -5.45 7.41
C GLU A 137 4.90 -4.50 6.95
N VAL A 138 4.11 -4.94 5.99
CA VAL A 138 2.86 -4.29 5.60
C VAL A 138 1.72 -5.29 5.73
N VAL A 139 0.66 -4.93 6.45
CA VAL A 139 -0.54 -5.75 6.56
C VAL A 139 -1.74 -4.96 6.06
N VAL A 140 -2.38 -5.47 5.03
CA VAL A 140 -3.60 -4.90 4.47
C VAL A 140 -4.81 -5.60 5.07
N ARG A 141 -5.76 -4.83 5.58
CA ARG A 141 -7.04 -5.31 6.07
C ARG A 141 -8.15 -4.63 5.31
N GLU A 142 -8.63 -5.29 4.27
CA GLU A 142 -9.76 -4.80 3.50
C GLU A 142 -11.02 -4.86 4.35
N LYS A 143 -11.77 -3.76 4.37
CA LYS A 143 -13.04 -3.65 5.10
C LYS A 143 -14.25 -3.73 4.19
N TRP A 144 -14.11 -3.26 2.96
CA TRP A 144 -15.18 -3.24 1.98
C TRP A 144 -14.60 -3.20 0.56
N ARG A 145 -15.40 -3.67 -0.38
CA ARG A 145 -15.13 -3.51 -1.81
C ARG A 145 -16.42 -3.32 -2.58
N ARG A 146 -16.31 -2.60 -3.65
CA ARG A 146 -17.32 -2.46 -4.69
C ARG A 146 -16.66 -2.80 -6.03
N SER A 147 -17.20 -3.78 -6.72
CA SER A 147 -16.91 -4.03 -8.12
C SER A 147 -18.10 -3.59 -8.96
N ALA A 148 -17.86 -3.15 -10.19
CA ALA A 148 -18.95 -3.00 -11.12
C ALA A 148 -19.62 -4.36 -11.28
N GLU A 149 -20.88 -4.46 -10.90
CA GLU A 149 -21.69 -5.58 -11.30
C GLU A 149 -21.67 -5.61 -12.83
N ARG A 150 -21.25 -6.72 -13.43
CA ARG A 150 -21.65 -6.98 -14.80
C ARG A 150 -23.17 -6.92 -14.76
N ARG A 151 -23.73 -5.86 -15.33
CA ARG A 151 -25.14 -5.88 -15.61
C ARG A 151 -25.37 -7.14 -16.43
N ALA A 152 -26.09 -8.06 -15.87
CA ALA A 152 -26.75 -9.11 -16.62
C ALA A 152 -27.83 -8.42 -17.46
N THR A 153 -27.39 -7.70 -18.48
CA THR A 153 -28.25 -7.18 -19.51
C THR A 153 -28.12 -8.11 -20.66
N ASP A 154 -29.25 -8.69 -20.93
CA ASP A 154 -29.67 -9.25 -22.22
C ASP A 154 -29.32 -10.69 -22.47
N VAL A 155 -29.98 -11.53 -21.69
CA VAL A 155 -30.58 -12.72 -22.28
C VAL A 155 -32.09 -12.46 -22.31
N ILE A 156 -32.51 -11.70 -23.29
CA ILE A 156 -33.89 -11.71 -23.75
C ILE A 156 -33.83 -11.86 -25.26
N ASN A 157 -34.25 -13.07 -25.67
CA ASN A 157 -34.57 -13.57 -27.01
C ASN A 157 -33.44 -13.73 -27.99
#